data_78e7be092217d3bc79a3894eaa097c8b
#
_entry.id   78e7be092217d3bc79a3894eaa097c8b
#
_cell.length_a   1.000
_cell.length_b   1.000
_cell.length_c   1.000
_cell.angle_alpha   90.00
_cell.angle_beta   90.00
_cell.angle_gamma   90.00
#
_symmetry.space_group_name_H-M   'P 1'
#
loop_
_entity.id
_entity.type
_entity.pdbx_description
1 polymer ?
#
loop_
_entity_poly.entity_id
_entity_poly.type
_entity_poly.pdbx_seq_one_letter_code
_entity_poly.pdbx_strand_id
1 'polypeptide(L)'
;MTTLALTGVTGHLGGKVARELLGKNLDIRYLARRPEKAPKVAGIPVYQAFYDNSSQTVAALEGVDVLFMVSATESQTRLQEHKAFIDSAKQAGVRHIVYTSFYQTSPKATFTLSRTHAATERYIREKGFTYTFIRDNFYTDFFADL
;
A
#
# COMPACT_ATOMS: atom_id res chain seq x y z
N MET A 1 16.74 12.08 -5.12
CA MET A 1 16.22 10.76 -5.48
C MET A 1 14.91 10.52 -4.73
N THR A 2 13.91 10.05 -5.43
CA THR A 2 12.59 9.77 -4.83
C THR A 2 12.68 8.56 -3.92
N THR A 3 12.15 8.68 -2.70
CA THR A 3 12.08 7.57 -1.76
C THR A 3 10.70 6.91 -1.89
N LEU A 4 10.70 5.63 -2.20
CA LEU A 4 9.51 4.82 -2.39
C LEU A 4 9.42 3.78 -1.30
N ALA A 5 8.30 3.75 -0.60
CA ALA A 5 8.01 2.70 0.37
C ALA A 5 7.02 1.70 -0.21
N LEU A 6 7.28 0.42 -0.01
CA LEU A 6 6.42 -0.66 -0.48
C LEU A 6 5.87 -1.42 0.70
N THR A 7 4.54 -1.57 0.75
CA THR A 7 3.89 -2.48 1.69
C THR A 7 3.60 -3.80 0.99
N GLY A 8 3.17 -4.80 1.76
CA GLY A 8 2.72 -6.07 1.20
C GLY A 8 3.81 -6.89 0.53
N VAL A 9 5.08 -6.63 0.82
CA VAL A 9 6.20 -7.28 0.13
C VAL A 9 6.31 -8.78 0.43
N THR A 10 5.67 -9.25 1.49
CA THR A 10 5.61 -10.68 1.82
C THR A 10 4.49 -11.38 1.07
N GLY A 11 3.57 -10.64 0.46
CA GLY A 11 2.44 -11.17 -0.29
C GLY A 11 2.75 -11.34 -1.76
N HIS A 12 1.77 -11.84 -2.49
CA HIS A 12 1.94 -12.16 -3.91
C HIS A 12 2.15 -10.91 -4.77
N LEU A 13 1.22 -9.97 -4.72
CA LEU A 13 1.30 -8.76 -5.54
C LEU A 13 2.46 -7.86 -5.12
N GLY A 14 2.56 -7.58 -3.82
CA GLY A 14 3.63 -6.73 -3.33
C GLY A 14 5.01 -7.31 -3.57
N GLY A 15 5.14 -8.63 -3.46
CA GLY A 15 6.39 -9.31 -3.77
C GLY A 15 6.78 -9.20 -5.24
N LYS A 16 5.81 -9.30 -6.14
CA LYS A 16 6.04 -9.09 -7.58
C LYS A 16 6.53 -7.68 -7.86
N VAL A 17 5.86 -6.69 -7.31
CA VAL A 17 6.24 -5.28 -7.53
C VAL A 17 7.64 -5.04 -6.98
N ALA A 18 7.94 -5.58 -5.80
CA ALA A 18 9.28 -5.44 -5.21
C ALA A 18 10.35 -5.99 -6.15
N ARG A 19 10.12 -7.16 -6.74
CA ARG A 19 11.08 -7.75 -7.68
C ARG A 19 11.24 -6.94 -8.95
N GLU A 20 10.14 -6.40 -9.49
CA GLU A 20 10.17 -5.61 -10.72
C GLU A 20 10.93 -4.30 -10.54
N LEU A 21 10.99 -3.79 -9.33
CA LEU A 21 11.67 -2.53 -9.05
C LEU A 21 13.16 -2.70 -8.73
N LEU A 22 13.65 -3.93 -8.64
CA LEU A 22 15.08 -4.17 -8.43
C LEU A 22 15.87 -3.67 -9.65
N GLY A 23 16.98 -3.02 -9.36
CA GLY A 23 17.82 -2.48 -10.42
C GLY A 23 17.37 -1.14 -11.00
N LYS A 24 16.22 -0.63 -10.57
CA LYS A 24 15.78 0.71 -10.93
C LYS A 24 16.51 1.74 -10.06
N ASN A 25 16.67 2.93 -10.57
CA ASN A 25 17.36 4.00 -9.85
C ASN A 25 16.40 4.68 -8.86
N LEU A 26 16.01 3.92 -7.83
CA LEU A 26 15.06 4.36 -6.80
C LEU A 26 15.62 4.07 -5.43
N ASP A 27 15.32 4.93 -4.49
CA ASP A 27 15.58 4.70 -3.08
C ASP A 27 14.36 3.97 -2.50
N ILE A 28 14.51 2.68 -2.22
CA ILE A 28 13.39 1.81 -1.86
C ILE A 28 13.49 1.41 -0.40
N ARG A 29 12.33 1.38 0.25
CA ARG A 29 12.16 0.94 1.63
C ARG A 29 11.00 -0.04 1.67
N TYR A 30 11.21 -1.19 2.32
CA TYR A 30 10.12 -2.14 2.56
C TYR A 30 9.49 -1.89 3.92
N LEU A 31 8.16 -1.97 3.97
CA LEU A 31 7.40 -1.91 5.21
C LEU A 31 6.72 -3.24 5.42
N ALA A 32 6.88 -3.85 6.59
CA ALA A 32 6.31 -5.16 6.87
C ALA A 32 5.91 -5.27 8.33
N ARG A 33 4.82 -5.98 8.59
CA ARG A 33 4.43 -6.30 9.98
C ARG A 33 5.46 -7.21 10.62
N ARG A 34 6.02 -8.12 9.83
CA ARG A 34 7.04 -9.07 10.26
C ARG A 34 8.28 -8.88 9.39
N PRO A 35 9.19 -7.98 9.78
CA PRO A 35 10.37 -7.71 8.95
C PRO A 35 11.21 -8.93 8.62
N GLU A 36 11.23 -9.93 9.52
CA GLU A 36 11.98 -11.16 9.31
C GLU A 36 11.45 -11.99 8.14
N LYS A 37 10.22 -11.75 7.70
CA LYS A 37 9.62 -12.45 6.56
C LYS A 37 9.75 -11.68 5.26
N ALA A 38 10.20 -10.44 5.31
CA ALA A 38 10.36 -9.64 4.11
C ALA A 38 11.57 -10.11 3.30
N PRO A 39 11.55 -9.92 1.97
CA PRO A 39 12.73 -10.23 1.16
C PRO A 39 13.95 -9.44 1.65
N LYS A 40 15.09 -10.10 1.72
CA LYS A 40 16.35 -9.46 2.12
C LYS A 40 17.11 -9.10 0.87
N VAL A 41 17.21 -7.80 0.62
CA VAL A 41 17.89 -7.28 -0.57
C VAL A 41 18.91 -6.25 -0.10
N ALA A 42 20.15 -6.38 -0.57
CA ALA A 42 21.20 -5.44 -0.22
C ALA A 42 20.80 -4.02 -0.63
N GLY A 43 20.96 -3.07 0.28
CA GLY A 43 20.63 -1.67 0.04
C GLY A 43 19.17 -1.30 0.23
N ILE A 44 18.30 -2.26 0.55
CA ILE A 44 16.89 -1.98 0.81
C ILE A 44 16.57 -2.29 2.27
N PRO A 45 16.38 -1.26 3.11
CA PRO A 45 16.03 -1.49 4.51
C PRO A 45 14.58 -1.95 4.64
N VAL A 46 14.30 -2.69 5.72
CA VAL A 46 12.96 -3.14 6.07
C VAL A 46 12.60 -2.50 7.39
N TYR A 47 11.48 -1.78 7.41
CA TYR A 47 10.95 -1.17 8.63
C TYR A 47 9.69 -1.88 9.07
N GLN A 48 9.53 -2.07 10.36
CA GLN A 48 8.28 -2.61 10.88
C GLN A 48 7.21 -1.53 10.86
N ALA A 49 6.07 -1.84 10.26
CA ALA A 49 4.93 -0.95 10.19
C ALA A 49 3.65 -1.77 10.09
N PHE A 50 2.57 -1.18 10.56
CA PHE A 50 1.24 -1.79 10.54
C PHE A 50 0.28 -0.84 9.85
N TYR A 51 -0.89 -1.34 9.46
CA TYR A 51 -1.94 -0.46 8.96
C TYR A 51 -2.65 0.17 10.16
N ASP A 52 -1.95 1.09 10.78
CA ASP A 52 -2.41 1.81 11.97
C ASP A 52 -1.85 3.24 11.96
N ASN A 53 -2.20 4.01 12.96
CA ASN A 53 -1.67 5.37 13.14
C ASN A 53 -0.81 5.46 14.39
N SER A 54 0.05 4.46 14.59
CA SER A 54 1.01 4.47 15.68
C SER A 54 2.21 5.34 15.35
N SER A 55 2.93 5.78 16.38
CA SER A 55 4.16 6.54 16.18
C SER A 55 5.22 5.72 15.44
N GLN A 56 5.23 4.42 15.64
CA GLN A 56 6.14 3.52 14.93
C GLN A 56 5.87 3.54 13.43
N THR A 57 4.59 3.45 13.03
CA THR A 57 4.21 3.46 11.62
C THR A 57 4.50 4.82 10.99
N VAL A 58 4.21 5.91 11.68
CA VAL A 58 4.54 7.26 11.19
C VAL A 58 6.04 7.39 10.98
N ALA A 59 6.85 6.94 11.95
CA ALA A 59 8.31 7.00 11.83
C ALA A 59 8.82 6.20 10.64
N ALA A 60 8.23 5.03 10.38
CA ALA A 60 8.61 4.18 9.25
C ALA A 60 8.33 4.87 7.90
N LEU A 61 7.40 5.80 7.86
CA LEU A 61 7.02 6.52 6.65
C LEU A 61 7.73 7.88 6.50
N GLU A 62 8.46 8.33 7.51
CA GLU A 62 9.16 9.61 7.43
C GLU A 62 10.20 9.59 6.31
N GLY A 63 10.24 10.65 5.51
CA GLY A 63 11.15 10.77 4.37
C GLY A 63 10.68 10.07 3.12
N VAL A 64 9.54 9.39 3.16
CA VAL A 64 8.97 8.71 2.00
C VAL A 64 8.20 9.72 1.14
N ASP A 65 8.50 9.72 -0.16
CA ASP A 65 7.81 10.57 -1.13
C ASP A 65 6.58 9.87 -1.71
N VAL A 66 6.74 8.60 -2.05
CA VAL A 66 5.70 7.80 -2.71
C VAL A 66 5.49 6.53 -1.90
N LEU A 67 4.24 6.24 -1.59
CA LEU A 67 3.86 5.03 -0.88
C LEU A 67 3.08 4.10 -1.82
N PHE A 68 3.60 2.89 -2.01
CA PHE A 68 2.86 1.82 -2.68
C PHE A 68 2.11 1.03 -1.61
N MET A 69 0.81 1.20 -1.57
CA MET A 69 -0.06 0.64 -0.54
C MET A 69 -0.87 -0.51 -1.12
N VAL A 70 -0.53 -1.73 -0.72
CA VAL A 70 -1.32 -2.92 -1.06
C VAL A 70 -2.52 -2.97 -0.11
N SER A 71 -3.71 -3.24 -0.66
CA SER A 71 -4.91 -3.36 0.15
C SER A 71 -4.75 -4.50 1.16
N ALA A 72 -5.27 -4.28 2.38
CA ALA A 72 -5.22 -5.28 3.44
C ALA A 72 -6.19 -6.42 3.13
N THR A 73 -6.02 -7.53 3.84
CA THR A 73 -6.94 -8.66 3.75
C THR A 73 -8.36 -8.22 4.09
N GLU A 74 -9.32 -8.71 3.34
CA GLU A 74 -10.73 -8.37 3.58
C GLU A 74 -11.16 -8.77 4.98
N SER A 75 -11.74 -7.80 5.70
CA SER A 75 -12.23 -7.99 7.06
C SER A 75 -13.18 -6.86 7.39
N GLN A 76 -13.86 -6.96 8.54
CA GLN A 76 -14.74 -5.90 8.99
C GLN A 76 -13.98 -4.63 9.39
N THR A 77 -12.69 -4.74 9.68
CA THR A 77 -11.88 -3.61 10.14
C THR A 77 -10.98 -3.04 9.04
N ARG A 78 -11.01 -3.62 7.83
CA ARG A 78 -10.09 -3.23 6.76
C ARG A 78 -10.15 -1.75 6.43
N LEU A 79 -11.34 -1.18 6.32
CA LEU A 79 -11.47 0.23 5.99
C LEU A 79 -10.87 1.12 7.08
N GLN A 80 -11.09 0.78 8.35
CA GLN A 80 -10.49 1.51 9.46
C GLN A 80 -8.96 1.41 9.43
N GLU A 81 -8.44 0.23 9.14
CA GLU A 81 -7.01 0.01 9.01
C GLU A 81 -6.43 0.84 7.87
N HIS A 82 -7.09 0.86 6.72
CA HIS A 82 -6.67 1.67 5.59
C HIS A 82 -6.64 3.15 5.95
N LYS A 83 -7.70 3.66 6.59
CA LYS A 83 -7.79 5.06 6.98
C LYS A 83 -6.69 5.44 7.96
N ALA A 84 -6.44 4.58 8.95
CA ALA A 84 -5.40 4.84 9.95
C ALA A 84 -4.02 4.91 9.30
N PHE A 85 -3.72 4.01 8.36
CA PHE A 85 -2.45 4.00 7.67
C PHE A 85 -2.30 5.23 6.76
N ILE A 86 -3.37 5.62 6.07
CA ILE A 86 -3.38 6.82 5.23
C ILE A 86 -3.14 8.07 6.11
N ASP A 87 -3.73 8.12 7.30
CA ASP A 87 -3.48 9.20 8.26
C ASP A 87 -2.00 9.25 8.66
N SER A 88 -1.39 8.08 8.89
CA SER A 88 0.04 7.99 9.19
C SER A 88 0.89 8.53 8.04
N ALA A 89 0.53 8.18 6.81
CA ALA A 89 1.23 8.66 5.62
C ALA A 89 1.12 10.19 5.51
N LYS A 90 -0.06 10.74 5.79
CA LYS A 90 -0.26 12.19 5.77
C LYS A 90 0.59 12.87 6.83
N GLN A 91 0.58 12.33 8.03
CA GLN A 91 1.36 12.87 9.14
C GLN A 91 2.86 12.83 8.86
N ALA A 92 3.32 11.77 8.19
CA ALA A 92 4.74 11.59 7.86
C ALA A 92 5.20 12.45 6.67
N GLY A 93 4.28 13.05 5.91
CA GLY A 93 4.63 13.91 4.79
C GLY A 93 4.68 13.21 3.43
N VAL A 94 4.14 12.02 3.32
CA VAL A 94 4.02 11.32 2.02
C VAL A 94 3.16 12.16 1.08
N ARG A 95 3.60 12.30 -0.17
CA ARG A 95 2.93 13.15 -1.17
C ARG A 95 2.02 12.38 -2.11
N HIS A 96 2.43 11.17 -2.48
CA HIS A 96 1.73 10.38 -3.49
C HIS A 96 1.49 8.97 -2.97
N ILE A 97 0.27 8.47 -3.17
CA ILE A 97 -0.08 7.08 -2.83
C ILE A 97 -0.47 6.34 -4.10
N VAL A 98 0.21 5.21 -4.35
CA VAL A 98 -0.20 4.24 -5.35
C VAL A 98 -0.95 3.14 -4.59
N TYR A 99 -2.25 3.04 -4.80
CA TYR A 99 -3.10 2.13 -4.06
C TYR A 99 -3.61 1.01 -4.97
N THR A 100 -3.50 -0.24 -4.50
CA THR A 100 -4.06 -1.38 -5.22
C THR A 100 -5.54 -1.49 -4.87
N SER A 101 -6.39 -1.04 -5.78
CA SER A 101 -7.82 -0.98 -5.62
C SER A 101 -8.48 -2.14 -6.37
N PHE A 102 -9.76 -2.02 -6.66
CA PHE A 102 -10.53 -3.06 -7.31
C PHE A 102 -11.27 -2.49 -8.52
N TYR A 103 -11.39 -3.30 -9.55
CA TYR A 103 -12.07 -2.91 -10.79
C TYR A 103 -13.54 -2.60 -10.50
N GLN A 104 -14.04 -1.52 -11.12
CA GLN A 104 -15.42 -1.05 -10.97
C GLN A 104 -15.81 -0.78 -9.50
N THR A 105 -14.90 -0.15 -8.74
CA THR A 105 -15.22 0.25 -7.37
C THR A 105 -16.37 1.25 -7.36
N SER A 106 -17.28 1.10 -6.39
CA SER A 106 -18.39 2.02 -6.22
C SER A 106 -18.90 1.95 -4.78
N PRO A 107 -19.26 3.10 -4.17
CA PRO A 107 -19.88 3.09 -2.86
C PRO A 107 -21.21 2.36 -2.83
N LYS A 108 -21.85 2.20 -3.98
CA LYS A 108 -23.17 1.56 -4.12
C LYS A 108 -23.06 0.10 -4.55
N ALA A 109 -21.84 -0.42 -4.75
CA ALA A 109 -21.67 -1.80 -5.17
C ALA A 109 -22.26 -2.75 -4.13
N THR A 110 -22.89 -3.81 -4.60
CA THR A 110 -23.41 -4.86 -3.71
C THR A 110 -22.28 -5.70 -3.14
N PHE A 111 -21.16 -5.73 -3.82
CA PHE A 111 -19.99 -6.49 -3.39
C PHE A 111 -19.19 -5.68 -2.37
N THR A 112 -19.11 -6.19 -1.14
CA THR A 112 -18.51 -5.49 -0.01
C THR A 112 -17.05 -5.07 -0.29
N LEU A 113 -16.30 -5.93 -0.98
CA LEU A 113 -14.91 -5.65 -1.34
C LEU A 113 -14.80 -4.36 -2.15
N SER A 114 -15.64 -4.20 -3.18
CA SER A 114 -15.66 -3.00 -4.01
C SER A 114 -16.00 -1.74 -3.20
N ARG A 115 -16.94 -1.84 -2.27
CA ARG A 115 -17.32 -0.69 -1.45
C ARG A 115 -16.17 -0.21 -0.57
N THR A 116 -15.43 -1.14 0.01
CA THR A 116 -14.27 -0.81 0.85
C THR A 116 -13.19 -0.10 0.04
N HIS A 117 -12.92 -0.61 -1.18
CA HIS A 117 -11.93 0.02 -2.05
C HIS A 117 -12.38 1.41 -2.49
N ALA A 118 -13.66 1.59 -2.83
CA ALA A 118 -14.19 2.90 -3.20
C ALA A 118 -14.06 3.90 -2.06
N ALA A 119 -14.34 3.46 -0.82
CA ALA A 119 -14.21 4.32 0.36
C ALA A 119 -12.75 4.68 0.62
N THR A 120 -11.83 3.74 0.42
CA THR A 120 -10.39 3.99 0.57
C THR A 120 -9.90 4.99 -0.47
N GLU A 121 -10.30 4.83 -1.74
CA GLU A 121 -9.94 5.79 -2.79
C GLU A 121 -10.42 7.20 -2.44
N ARG A 122 -11.67 7.31 -1.98
CA ARG A 122 -12.22 8.60 -1.59
C ARG A 122 -11.42 9.23 -0.44
N TYR A 123 -11.06 8.43 0.55
CA TYR A 123 -10.30 8.92 1.70
C TYR A 123 -8.94 9.47 1.26
N ILE A 124 -8.25 8.76 0.36
CA ILE A 124 -6.97 9.22 -0.17
C ILE A 124 -7.15 10.58 -0.87
N ARG A 125 -8.19 10.73 -1.69
CA ARG A 125 -8.46 11.99 -2.37
C ARG A 125 -8.77 13.12 -1.38
N GLU A 126 -9.61 12.84 -0.39
CA GLU A 126 -10.03 13.83 0.60
C GLU A 126 -8.88 14.32 1.46
N LYS A 127 -7.87 13.50 1.68
CA LYS A 127 -6.69 13.88 2.46
C LYS A 127 -5.68 14.70 1.67
N GLY A 128 -5.91 14.92 0.39
CA GLY A 128 -5.09 15.84 -0.41
C GLY A 128 -3.85 15.23 -1.03
N PHE A 129 -3.73 13.91 -1.06
CA PHE A 129 -2.63 13.25 -1.77
C PHE A 129 -2.80 13.36 -3.27
N THR A 130 -1.70 13.37 -4.02
CA THR A 130 -1.77 12.90 -5.39
C THR A 130 -1.82 11.37 -5.36
N TYR A 131 -2.40 10.76 -6.37
CA TYR A 131 -2.70 9.33 -6.28
C TYR A 131 -2.68 8.64 -7.63
N THR A 132 -2.44 7.33 -7.56
CA THR A 132 -2.61 6.40 -8.68
C THR A 132 -3.35 5.20 -8.13
N PHE A 133 -4.48 4.85 -8.72
CA PHE A 133 -5.24 3.68 -8.30
C PHE A 133 -5.06 2.58 -9.33
N ILE A 134 -4.47 1.46 -8.90
CA ILE A 134 -4.34 0.28 -9.73
C ILE A 134 -5.56 -0.58 -9.43
N ARG A 135 -6.51 -0.61 -10.33
CA ARG A 135 -7.78 -1.33 -10.14
C ARG A 135 -7.67 -2.70 -10.77
N ASP A 136 -7.26 -3.66 -9.95
CA ASP A 136 -7.24 -5.05 -10.34
C ASP A 136 -8.65 -5.62 -10.30
N ASN A 137 -8.87 -6.67 -11.09
CA ASN A 137 -10.03 -7.49 -10.89
C ASN A 137 -9.58 -8.90 -10.51
N PHE A 138 -10.51 -9.65 -9.96
CA PHE A 138 -10.25 -10.98 -9.45
C PHE A 138 -9.67 -11.92 -10.52
N TYR A 139 -10.18 -11.80 -11.74
CA TYR A 139 -9.71 -12.66 -12.84
C TYR A 139 -8.31 -12.31 -13.30
N THR A 140 -7.99 -11.03 -13.32
CA THR A 140 -6.66 -10.60 -13.75
C THR A 140 -5.58 -11.20 -12.86
N ASP A 141 -5.77 -11.13 -11.54
CA ASP A 141 -4.82 -11.72 -10.59
C ASP A 141 -4.72 -13.23 -10.76
N PHE A 142 -5.87 -13.88 -10.90
CA PHE A 142 -5.90 -15.34 -11.07
C PHE A 142 -5.12 -15.77 -12.30
N PHE A 143 -5.33 -15.12 -13.42
CA PHE A 143 -4.67 -15.49 -14.67
C PHE A 143 -3.21 -15.05 -14.70
N ALA A 144 -2.84 -14.02 -14.00
CA ALA A 144 -1.45 -13.57 -13.93
C ALA A 144 -0.56 -14.61 -13.25
N ASP A 145 -1.13 -15.49 -12.44
CA ASP A 145 -0.39 -16.54 -11.72
C ASP A 145 -0.22 -17.81 -12.54
N LEU A 146 -0.90 -17.92 -13.64
CA LEU A 146 -0.76 -19.04 -14.52
C LEU A 146 0.42 -18.87 -15.46
#